data_adf4489c6b4b2c7e067db28595361f28
#
_entry.id   adf4489c6b4b2c7e067db28595361f28
#
_cell.length_a   1.000
_cell.length_b   1.000
_cell.length_c   1.000
_cell.angle_alpha   90.00
_cell.angle_beta   90.00
_cell.angle_gamma   90.00
#
_symmetry.space_group_name_H-M   'P 1'
#
loop_
_entity.id
_entity.type
_entity.pdbx_description
1 polymer ?
#
loop_
_entity_poly.entity_id
_entity_poly.type
_entity_poly.pdbx_seq_one_letter_code
_entity_poly.pdbx_strand_id
1 'polypeptide(L)'
;MLIKTSCNFVQRLALICLGIGMFTAALHAFAQATYPNKPVRFFVPFTAGSGTDIVARTVADVISKSLGQPVLIENRPGAGGTIAASQVAKSDPDGYTILVHSSGHALNPSIYPNLPYDTVKDLWGVTPIAALPNVLVVSPARGWKSVSDMLAATKAAPGQLNYASAGMGSATHLNAEKFKLQAGIEAVHVPFKGTPEALSDVIGGRNDWFFAPLSSALPLIKDGKLQALAVSTAQRSQALPQVPTTVEAGVSGSDYVFWVGMLVPSATPAPIVKRLHDEVIKALALAEVKDKLNRLGAEPMPMSPEAFNAFIKVEMDAAAKIAKAAGLKGS
;
A
#
# COMPACT_ATOMS: atom_id res chain seq x y z
N MET A 1 57.93 -16.48 54.88
CA MET A 1 56.71 -17.31 54.75
C MET A 1 55.45 -16.51 54.36
N LEU A 2 55.57 -15.21 54.17
CA LEU A 2 54.44 -14.29 53.91
C LEU A 2 54.15 -13.99 52.40
N ILE A 3 55.07 -14.35 51.50
CA ILE A 3 54.91 -13.99 50.04
C ILE A 3 54.07 -15.01 49.23
N LYS A 4 53.98 -16.29 49.68
CA LYS A 4 53.19 -17.31 48.98
C LYS A 4 51.67 -17.20 49.17
N THR A 5 51.22 -16.57 50.26
CA THR A 5 49.77 -16.43 50.55
C THR A 5 49.11 -15.33 49.75
N SER A 6 49.82 -14.26 49.37
CA SER A 6 49.25 -13.14 48.56
C SER A 6 48.99 -13.53 47.10
N CYS A 7 49.81 -14.40 46.49
CA CYS A 7 49.67 -14.80 45.09
C CYS A 7 48.44 -15.65 44.88
N ASN A 8 48.11 -16.55 45.83
CA ASN A 8 46.90 -17.39 45.74
C ASN A 8 45.59 -16.61 45.94
N PHE A 9 45.60 -15.50 46.67
CA PHE A 9 44.43 -14.66 46.89
C PHE A 9 44.08 -13.85 45.62
N VAL A 10 45.09 -13.27 44.95
CA VAL A 10 44.90 -12.52 43.70
C VAL A 10 44.44 -13.43 42.59
N GLN A 11 44.98 -14.65 42.46
CA GLN A 11 44.53 -15.63 41.49
C GLN A 11 43.08 -16.09 41.70
N ARG A 12 42.65 -16.29 42.96
CA ARG A 12 41.27 -16.65 43.28
C ARG A 12 40.30 -15.51 43.01
N LEU A 13 40.69 -14.25 43.26
CA LEU A 13 39.87 -13.07 42.95
C LEU A 13 39.69 -12.90 41.42
N ALA A 14 40.79 -13.10 40.66
CA ALA A 14 40.74 -13.03 39.20
C ALA A 14 39.81 -14.11 38.58
N LEU A 15 39.82 -15.33 39.10
CA LEU A 15 38.94 -16.42 38.67
C LEU A 15 37.45 -16.15 38.98
N ILE A 16 37.18 -15.53 40.15
CA ILE A 16 35.82 -15.14 40.55
C ILE A 16 35.29 -14.02 39.62
N CYS A 17 36.13 -12.99 39.36
CA CYS A 17 35.75 -11.92 38.43
C CYS A 17 35.52 -12.42 36.99
N LEU A 18 36.35 -13.38 36.52
CA LEU A 18 36.14 -14.01 35.19
C LEU A 18 34.86 -14.83 35.13
N GLY A 19 34.55 -15.55 36.22
CA GLY A 19 33.29 -16.33 36.32
C GLY A 19 32.03 -15.45 36.34
N ILE A 20 32.07 -14.31 37.06
CA ILE A 20 30.98 -13.34 37.12
C ILE A 20 30.80 -12.66 35.73
N GLY A 21 31.91 -12.30 35.06
CA GLY A 21 31.87 -11.71 33.70
C GLY A 21 31.27 -12.66 32.65
N MET A 22 31.59 -13.96 32.71
CA MET A 22 30.97 -14.96 31.82
C MET A 22 29.50 -15.23 32.14
N PHE A 23 29.11 -15.17 33.42
CA PHE A 23 27.72 -15.40 33.83
C PHE A 23 26.80 -14.22 33.43
N THR A 24 27.31 -12.97 33.52
CA THR A 24 26.58 -11.79 33.05
C THR A 24 26.46 -11.76 31.53
N ALA A 25 27.48 -12.17 30.77
CA ALA A 25 27.41 -12.28 29.31
C ALA A 25 26.39 -13.36 28.84
N ALA A 26 26.30 -14.49 29.57
CA ALA A 26 25.33 -15.54 29.27
C ALA A 26 23.89 -15.11 29.56
N LEU A 27 23.64 -14.29 30.59
CA LEU A 27 22.29 -13.75 30.89
C LEU A 27 21.80 -12.77 29.81
N HIS A 28 22.69 -12.03 29.16
CA HIS A 28 22.30 -11.14 28.03
C HIS A 28 22.00 -11.92 26.75
N ALA A 29 22.53 -13.13 26.56
CA ALA A 29 22.26 -13.98 25.41
C ALA A 29 20.86 -14.63 25.46
N PHE A 30 20.25 -14.78 26.64
CA PHE A 30 18.90 -15.36 26.80
C PHE A 30 17.76 -14.35 26.65
N ALA A 31 18.05 -13.04 26.57
CA ALA A 31 17.05 -11.97 26.54
C ALA A 31 16.69 -11.47 25.15
N GLN A 32 17.16 -12.07 24.07
CA GLN A 32 16.60 -11.80 22.74
C GLN A 32 15.26 -12.52 22.60
N ALA A 33 14.21 -11.88 23.13
CA ALA A 33 12.85 -12.31 22.89
C ALA A 33 12.67 -12.51 21.37
N THR A 34 12.29 -13.73 20.98
CA THR A 34 12.10 -14.07 19.57
C THR A 34 11.04 -13.14 18.97
N TYR A 35 11.42 -12.32 17.98
CA TYR A 35 10.47 -11.49 17.25
C TYR A 35 9.54 -12.36 16.37
N PRO A 36 8.21 -12.12 16.39
CA PRO A 36 7.45 -11.25 17.29
C PRO A 36 7.03 -11.98 18.58
N ASN A 37 6.95 -11.23 19.71
CA ASN A 37 6.45 -11.73 21.00
C ASN A 37 5.20 -10.99 21.51
N LYS A 38 4.69 -10.04 20.72
CA LYS A 38 3.45 -9.27 20.95
C LYS A 38 2.72 -9.05 19.62
N PRO A 39 1.46 -8.62 19.61
CA PRO A 39 0.72 -8.34 18.39
C PRO A 39 1.43 -7.35 17.47
N VAL A 40 1.39 -7.61 16.16
CA VAL A 40 1.90 -6.74 15.10
C VAL A 40 0.76 -5.90 14.56
N ARG A 41 0.97 -4.60 14.32
CA ARG A 41 -0.05 -3.68 13.83
C ARG A 41 0.23 -3.26 12.40
N PHE A 42 -0.75 -3.48 11.51
CA PHE A 42 -0.73 -2.98 10.14
C PHE A 42 -1.54 -1.68 10.07
N PHE A 43 -0.87 -0.56 9.86
CA PHE A 43 -1.53 0.71 9.60
C PHE A 43 -1.89 0.80 8.13
N VAL A 44 -3.19 0.91 7.86
CA VAL A 44 -3.76 1.03 6.52
C VAL A 44 -4.31 2.44 6.35
N PRO A 45 -3.84 3.21 5.34
CA PRO A 45 -4.10 4.65 5.24
C PRO A 45 -5.46 5.03 4.62
N PHE A 46 -6.39 4.07 4.51
CA PHE A 46 -7.72 4.27 3.92
C PHE A 46 -8.79 3.59 4.77
N THR A 47 -10.06 3.97 4.55
CA THR A 47 -11.20 3.35 5.25
C THR A 47 -11.28 1.84 4.96
N ALA A 48 -11.85 1.10 5.92
CA ALA A 48 -12.06 -0.34 5.78
C ALA A 48 -12.88 -0.67 4.51
N GLY A 49 -12.49 -1.74 3.80
CA GLY A 49 -13.08 -2.10 2.51
C GLY A 49 -12.47 -1.38 1.30
N SER A 50 -11.50 -0.49 1.49
CA SER A 50 -10.66 0.02 0.39
C SER A 50 -9.73 -1.08 -0.14
N GLY A 51 -9.30 -0.99 -1.40
CA GLY A 51 -8.46 -2.01 -2.03
C GLY A 51 -7.21 -2.37 -1.23
N THR A 52 -6.54 -1.37 -0.63
CA THR A 52 -5.38 -1.58 0.26
C THR A 52 -5.76 -2.37 1.52
N ASP A 53 -6.91 -2.07 2.14
CA ASP A 53 -7.41 -2.77 3.33
C ASP A 53 -7.75 -4.24 3.03
N ILE A 54 -8.41 -4.49 1.90
CA ILE A 54 -8.77 -5.84 1.45
C ILE A 54 -7.51 -6.69 1.24
N VAL A 55 -6.49 -6.15 0.57
CA VAL A 55 -5.21 -6.83 0.34
C VAL A 55 -4.48 -7.08 1.67
N ALA A 56 -4.40 -6.07 2.55
CA ALA A 56 -3.78 -6.18 3.87
C ALA A 56 -4.41 -7.31 4.70
N ARG A 57 -5.76 -7.37 4.78
CA ARG A 57 -6.48 -8.43 5.51
C ARG A 57 -6.27 -9.80 4.90
N THR A 58 -6.16 -9.88 3.55
CA THR A 58 -5.95 -11.17 2.87
C THR A 58 -4.67 -11.87 3.32
N VAL A 59 -3.58 -11.11 3.55
CA VAL A 59 -2.31 -11.69 4.01
C VAL A 59 -2.18 -11.72 5.52
N ALA A 60 -2.81 -10.79 6.25
CA ALA A 60 -2.72 -10.68 7.70
C ALA A 60 -3.17 -11.96 8.43
N ASP A 61 -4.27 -12.58 7.98
CA ASP A 61 -4.82 -13.81 8.56
C ASP A 61 -3.81 -14.97 8.51
N VAL A 62 -3.09 -15.09 7.39
CA VAL A 62 -2.08 -16.13 7.18
C VAL A 62 -0.80 -15.82 7.95
N ILE A 63 -0.32 -14.58 7.87
CA ILE A 63 0.88 -14.11 8.55
C ILE A 63 0.72 -14.22 10.08
N SER A 64 -0.47 -13.91 10.63
CA SER A 64 -0.78 -14.11 12.05
C SER A 64 -0.49 -15.53 12.51
N LYS A 65 -0.95 -16.52 11.74
CA LYS A 65 -0.74 -17.95 12.08
C LYS A 65 0.74 -18.31 12.07
N SER A 66 1.48 -17.86 11.04
CA SER A 66 2.88 -18.25 10.89
C SER A 66 3.82 -17.47 11.83
N LEU A 67 3.46 -16.27 12.23
CA LEU A 67 4.16 -15.49 13.26
C LEU A 67 3.86 -15.97 14.69
N GLY A 68 2.76 -16.69 14.89
CA GLY A 68 2.27 -17.06 16.22
C GLY A 68 1.79 -15.87 17.07
N GLN A 69 1.57 -14.73 16.43
CA GLN A 69 1.09 -13.48 17.05
C GLN A 69 0.01 -12.84 16.20
N PRO A 70 -1.01 -12.21 16.80
CA PRO A 70 -2.05 -11.52 16.05
C PRO A 70 -1.48 -10.39 15.18
N VAL A 71 -1.96 -10.28 13.93
CA VAL A 71 -1.76 -9.10 13.07
C VAL A 71 -3.04 -8.28 13.09
N LEU A 72 -2.97 -7.09 13.68
CA LEU A 72 -4.10 -6.18 13.86
C LEU A 72 -4.13 -5.13 12.75
N ILE A 73 -5.24 -5.04 12.04
CA ILE A 73 -5.42 -4.00 11.01
C ILE A 73 -6.00 -2.74 11.64
N GLU A 74 -5.28 -1.63 11.54
CA GLU A 74 -5.70 -0.32 11.99
C GLU A 74 -5.87 0.64 10.81
N ASN A 75 -7.10 0.99 10.48
CA ASN A 75 -7.38 1.97 9.44
C ASN A 75 -7.13 3.39 9.96
N ARG A 76 -6.21 4.14 9.31
CA ARG A 76 -5.80 5.52 9.65
C ARG A 76 -5.94 6.42 8.42
N PRO A 77 -7.18 6.73 7.99
CA PRO A 77 -7.42 7.45 6.75
C PRO A 77 -7.07 8.94 6.84
N GLY A 78 -6.77 9.53 5.69
CA GLY A 78 -6.63 10.98 5.52
C GLY A 78 -5.38 11.40 4.75
N ALA A 79 -5.47 12.56 4.09
CA ALA A 79 -4.42 13.21 3.31
C ALA A 79 -3.68 12.23 2.36
N GLY A 80 -4.43 11.44 1.56
CA GLY A 80 -3.83 10.48 0.61
C GLY A 80 -2.95 9.41 1.25
N GLY A 81 -3.05 9.21 2.57
CA GLY A 81 -2.27 8.22 3.31
C GLY A 81 -1.09 8.78 4.08
N THR A 82 -0.79 10.08 3.96
CA THR A 82 0.37 10.70 4.64
C THR A 82 0.25 10.67 6.17
N ILE A 83 -0.97 10.66 6.72
CA ILE A 83 -1.19 10.55 8.17
C ILE A 83 -0.67 9.22 8.70
N ALA A 84 -1.08 8.10 8.11
CA ALA A 84 -0.62 6.77 8.51
C ALA A 84 0.89 6.61 8.26
N ALA A 85 1.38 7.07 7.11
CA ALA A 85 2.80 7.01 6.76
C ALA A 85 3.67 7.77 7.78
N SER A 86 3.26 8.98 8.18
CA SER A 86 3.95 9.77 9.20
C SER A 86 3.96 9.09 10.58
N GLN A 87 2.85 8.47 10.96
CA GLN A 87 2.78 7.75 12.24
C GLN A 87 3.74 6.55 12.26
N VAL A 88 3.82 5.79 11.16
CA VAL A 88 4.75 4.65 11.07
C VAL A 88 6.19 5.13 10.98
N ALA A 89 6.50 6.14 10.17
CA ALA A 89 7.84 6.70 10.04
C ALA A 89 8.44 7.16 11.39
N LYS A 90 7.57 7.59 12.32
CA LYS A 90 7.94 8.07 13.67
C LYS A 90 7.76 7.01 14.77
N SER A 91 7.34 5.80 14.43
CA SER A 91 7.20 4.72 15.41
C SER A 91 8.55 4.07 15.71
N ASP A 92 8.59 3.31 16.81
CA ASP A 92 9.78 2.52 17.16
C ASP A 92 10.13 1.57 16.01
N PRO A 93 11.42 1.46 15.63
CA PRO A 93 11.86 0.60 14.54
C PRO A 93 11.99 -0.87 15.00
N ASP A 94 11.01 -1.37 15.74
CA ASP A 94 11.00 -2.70 16.37
C ASP A 94 10.22 -3.74 15.57
N GLY A 95 9.66 -3.34 14.39
CA GLY A 95 8.90 -4.21 13.50
C GLY A 95 7.45 -4.46 13.90
N TYR A 96 6.93 -3.85 14.98
CA TYR A 96 5.55 -4.05 15.43
C TYR A 96 4.56 -3.04 14.88
N THR A 97 5.02 -1.96 14.25
CA THR A 97 4.18 -1.00 13.55
C THR A 97 4.60 -0.95 12.08
N ILE A 98 3.71 -1.39 11.21
CA ILE A 98 3.97 -1.61 9.79
C ILE A 98 2.96 -0.80 8.98
N LEU A 99 3.42 -0.12 7.95
CA LEU A 99 2.56 0.56 6.99
C LEU A 99 2.23 -0.40 5.84
N VAL A 100 0.94 -0.59 5.55
CA VAL A 100 0.49 -1.24 4.32
C VAL A 100 -0.14 -0.19 3.43
N HIS A 101 0.58 0.27 2.42
CA HIS A 101 0.18 1.40 1.58
C HIS A 101 0.06 0.99 0.11
N SER A 102 -0.64 1.81 -0.66
CA SER A 102 -0.75 1.67 -2.12
C SER A 102 0.27 2.54 -2.87
N SER A 103 0.27 2.43 -4.20
CA SER A 103 1.11 3.25 -5.10
C SER A 103 0.99 4.77 -4.90
N GLY A 104 -0.04 5.26 -4.18
CA GLY A 104 -0.13 6.64 -3.71
C GLY A 104 1.03 7.06 -2.81
N HIS A 105 1.71 6.11 -2.13
CA HIS A 105 2.91 6.38 -1.35
C HIS A 105 4.01 7.07 -2.18
N ALA A 106 4.20 6.65 -3.41
CA ALA A 106 5.17 7.24 -4.34
C ALA A 106 4.76 8.64 -4.85
N LEU A 107 3.46 8.97 -4.83
CA LEU A 107 2.93 10.26 -5.28
C LEU A 107 3.03 11.36 -4.21
N ASN A 108 2.92 10.98 -2.93
CA ASN A 108 2.79 11.93 -1.83
C ASN A 108 3.87 13.03 -1.80
N PRO A 109 5.18 12.76 -2.04
CA PRO A 109 6.21 13.80 -2.06
C PRO A 109 6.02 14.86 -3.16
N SER A 110 5.35 14.51 -4.25
CA SER A 110 5.10 15.43 -5.37
C SER A 110 3.87 16.32 -5.15
N ILE A 111 2.99 15.94 -4.22
CA ILE A 111 1.75 16.67 -3.94
C ILE A 111 1.86 17.49 -2.66
N TYR A 112 2.42 16.92 -1.59
CA TYR A 112 2.49 17.55 -0.28
C TYR A 112 3.88 18.16 -0.05
N PRO A 113 4.03 19.50 -0.15
CA PRO A 113 5.34 20.14 -0.02
C PRO A 113 5.94 20.05 1.40
N ASN A 114 5.08 19.89 2.42
CA ASN A 114 5.47 19.85 3.82
C ASN A 114 5.13 18.50 4.45
N LEU A 115 5.63 17.40 3.83
CA LEU A 115 5.48 16.08 4.44
C LEU A 115 6.24 16.03 5.77
N PRO A 116 5.61 15.53 6.85
CA PRO A 116 6.26 15.41 8.16
C PRO A 116 7.21 14.20 8.25
N TYR A 117 7.58 13.61 7.13
CA TYR A 117 8.51 12.49 6.96
C TYR A 117 9.13 12.53 5.56
N ASP A 118 10.28 11.89 5.39
CA ASP A 118 10.90 11.63 4.07
C ASP A 118 10.53 10.22 3.60
N THR A 119 9.87 10.13 2.45
CA THR A 119 9.34 8.87 1.91
C THR A 119 10.42 7.80 1.70
N VAL A 120 11.66 8.19 1.41
CA VAL A 120 12.78 7.26 1.12
C VAL A 120 13.68 7.04 2.31
N LYS A 121 13.90 8.10 3.15
CA LYS A 121 14.83 8.03 4.27
C LYS A 121 14.20 7.46 5.53
N ASP A 122 12.91 7.72 5.77
CA ASP A 122 12.25 7.36 7.03
C ASP A 122 11.47 6.05 6.93
N LEU A 123 11.16 5.60 5.71
CA LEU A 123 10.42 4.36 5.47
C LEU A 123 11.21 3.43 4.54
N TRP A 124 11.24 2.15 4.88
CA TRP A 124 11.87 1.07 4.10
C TRP A 124 10.84 0.07 3.63
N GLY A 125 10.80 -0.20 2.33
CA GLY A 125 9.93 -1.18 1.72
C GLY A 125 10.37 -2.60 2.04
N VAL A 126 9.45 -3.41 2.57
CA VAL A 126 9.67 -4.83 2.86
C VAL A 126 9.42 -5.67 1.60
N THR A 127 8.24 -5.52 1.01
CA THR A 127 7.86 -6.15 -0.27
C THR A 127 6.52 -5.60 -0.75
N PRO A 128 6.25 -5.53 -2.06
CA PRO A 128 4.89 -5.39 -2.53
C PRO A 128 4.14 -6.71 -2.32
N ILE A 129 2.86 -6.60 -1.98
CA ILE A 129 1.99 -7.76 -1.70
C ILE A 129 1.27 -8.18 -2.97
N ALA A 130 0.62 -7.21 -3.62
CA ALA A 130 -0.18 -7.47 -4.82
C ALA A 130 -0.26 -6.25 -5.73
N ALA A 131 -0.42 -6.53 -7.02
CA ALA A 131 -0.88 -5.58 -8.03
C ALA A 131 -2.33 -5.89 -8.40
N LEU A 132 -3.10 -4.85 -8.68
CA LEU A 132 -4.48 -5.01 -9.13
C LEU A 132 -4.85 -3.85 -10.06
N PRO A 133 -5.82 -4.06 -11.00
CA PRO A 133 -6.33 -2.97 -11.80
C PRO A 133 -7.19 -2.03 -10.95
N ASN A 134 -7.17 -0.75 -11.30
CA ASN A 134 -8.35 0.07 -11.09
C ASN A 134 -9.31 -0.16 -12.26
N VAL A 135 -10.59 -0.11 -11.99
CA VAL A 135 -11.64 -0.15 -12.99
C VAL A 135 -12.35 1.21 -13.04
N LEU A 136 -12.49 1.76 -14.24
CA LEU A 136 -13.30 2.94 -14.49
C LEU A 136 -14.77 2.57 -14.37
N VAL A 137 -15.42 3.07 -13.34
CA VAL A 137 -16.81 2.80 -13.02
C VAL A 137 -17.66 4.07 -13.07
N VAL A 138 -18.90 3.89 -13.46
CA VAL A 138 -19.93 4.92 -13.50
C VAL A 138 -21.24 4.37 -12.95
N SER A 139 -22.18 5.24 -12.57
CA SER A 139 -23.55 4.82 -12.28
C SER A 139 -24.24 4.33 -13.56
N PRO A 140 -24.96 3.20 -13.56
CA PRO A 140 -25.79 2.77 -14.70
C PRO A 140 -26.81 3.83 -15.14
N ALA A 141 -27.26 4.68 -14.23
CA ALA A 141 -28.20 5.77 -14.51
C ALA A 141 -27.62 6.85 -15.47
N ARG A 142 -26.28 6.90 -15.65
CA ARG A 142 -25.66 7.79 -16.65
C ARG A 142 -25.91 7.35 -18.08
N GLY A 143 -26.28 6.08 -18.30
CA GLY A 143 -26.50 5.52 -19.62
C GLY A 143 -25.24 5.29 -20.46
N TRP A 144 -24.03 5.60 -19.93
CA TRP A 144 -22.76 5.38 -20.62
C TRP A 144 -22.39 3.90 -20.60
N LYS A 145 -22.11 3.35 -21.78
CA LYS A 145 -21.76 1.93 -21.96
C LYS A 145 -20.29 1.71 -22.34
N SER A 146 -19.60 2.79 -22.69
CA SER A 146 -18.21 2.77 -23.13
C SER A 146 -17.43 3.97 -22.63
N VAL A 147 -16.09 3.87 -22.70
CA VAL A 147 -15.20 5.02 -22.46
C VAL A 147 -15.50 6.15 -23.44
N SER A 148 -15.83 5.82 -24.69
CA SER A 148 -16.16 6.82 -25.71
C SER A 148 -17.39 7.64 -25.32
N ASP A 149 -18.44 7.03 -24.77
CA ASP A 149 -19.65 7.76 -24.31
C ASP A 149 -19.30 8.75 -23.19
N MET A 150 -18.52 8.30 -22.21
CA MET A 150 -18.06 9.15 -21.11
C MET A 150 -17.19 10.30 -21.61
N LEU A 151 -16.25 10.02 -22.53
CA LEU A 151 -15.38 11.04 -23.10
C LEU A 151 -16.16 12.08 -23.90
N ALA A 152 -17.15 11.63 -24.69
CA ALA A 152 -18.02 12.52 -25.46
C ALA A 152 -18.81 13.46 -24.53
N ALA A 153 -19.39 12.92 -23.45
CA ALA A 153 -20.11 13.71 -22.44
C ALA A 153 -19.17 14.72 -21.73
N THR A 154 -17.97 14.27 -21.35
CA THR A 154 -16.99 15.15 -20.65
C THR A 154 -16.50 16.27 -21.56
N LYS A 155 -16.24 15.99 -22.83
CA LYS A 155 -15.82 17.01 -23.82
C LYS A 155 -16.92 17.99 -24.17
N ALA A 156 -18.19 17.57 -24.10
CA ALA A 156 -19.34 18.45 -24.31
C ALA A 156 -19.56 19.44 -23.15
N ALA A 157 -19.07 19.13 -21.95
CA ALA A 157 -19.22 19.93 -20.74
C ALA A 157 -17.89 20.04 -19.94
N PRO A 158 -16.85 20.70 -20.48
CA PRO A 158 -15.54 20.77 -19.85
C PRO A 158 -15.61 21.34 -18.42
N GLY A 159 -14.98 20.66 -17.46
CA GLY A 159 -14.93 21.08 -16.07
C GLY A 159 -16.24 21.01 -15.30
N GLN A 160 -17.32 20.46 -15.88
CA GLN A 160 -18.61 20.32 -15.19
C GLN A 160 -18.82 18.93 -14.60
N LEU A 161 -18.20 17.89 -15.18
CA LEU A 161 -18.29 16.54 -14.64
C LEU A 161 -17.30 16.33 -13.51
N ASN A 162 -17.70 15.49 -12.55
CA ASN A 162 -16.91 15.19 -11.35
C ASN A 162 -16.32 13.79 -11.42
N TYR A 163 -15.14 13.62 -10.80
CA TYR A 163 -14.61 12.30 -10.55
C TYR A 163 -14.25 12.12 -9.07
N ALA A 164 -14.49 10.92 -8.57
CA ALA A 164 -14.17 10.56 -7.20
C ALA A 164 -12.74 10.01 -7.08
N SER A 165 -12.16 10.09 -5.88
CA SER A 165 -10.96 9.37 -5.50
C SER A 165 -10.98 8.97 -4.03
N ALA A 166 -10.05 8.09 -3.62
CA ALA A 166 -9.81 7.76 -2.20
C ALA A 166 -9.00 8.86 -1.46
N GLY A 167 -8.97 10.07 -2.02
CA GLY A 167 -8.33 11.26 -1.45
C GLY A 167 -7.24 11.86 -2.34
N MET A 168 -6.94 13.14 -2.13
CA MET A 168 -5.83 13.84 -2.76
C MET A 168 -4.54 13.05 -2.50
N GLY A 169 -3.72 12.79 -3.51
CA GLY A 169 -2.49 12.02 -3.38
C GLY A 169 -2.67 10.50 -3.30
N SER A 170 -3.90 9.99 -3.37
CA SER A 170 -4.12 8.53 -3.47
C SER A 170 -3.76 7.99 -4.86
N ALA A 171 -3.54 6.68 -4.94
CA ALA A 171 -3.31 6.00 -6.21
C ALA A 171 -4.47 6.14 -7.20
N THR A 172 -5.70 6.16 -6.70
CA THR A 172 -6.90 6.35 -7.53
C THR A 172 -7.00 7.78 -8.09
N HIS A 173 -6.52 8.77 -7.34
CA HIS A 173 -6.38 10.14 -7.82
C HIS A 173 -5.35 10.24 -8.95
N LEU A 174 -4.15 9.67 -8.76
CA LEU A 174 -3.10 9.68 -9.80
C LEU A 174 -3.54 8.96 -11.07
N ASN A 175 -4.25 7.83 -10.94
CA ASN A 175 -4.80 7.11 -12.10
C ASN A 175 -5.80 7.98 -12.88
N ALA A 176 -6.71 8.66 -12.18
CA ALA A 176 -7.68 9.55 -12.82
C ALA A 176 -7.00 10.72 -13.52
N GLU A 177 -6.01 11.34 -12.90
CA GLU A 177 -5.27 12.47 -13.50
C GLU A 177 -4.44 12.03 -14.71
N LYS A 178 -3.75 10.87 -14.64
CA LYS A 178 -3.06 10.30 -15.82
C LYS A 178 -4.04 10.07 -16.97
N PHE A 179 -5.21 9.49 -16.68
CA PHE A 179 -6.23 9.25 -17.69
C PHE A 179 -6.76 10.56 -18.29
N LYS A 180 -7.06 11.57 -17.46
CA LYS A 180 -7.50 12.91 -17.93
C LYS A 180 -6.50 13.55 -18.87
N LEU A 181 -5.21 13.53 -18.50
CA LEU A 181 -4.13 14.07 -19.33
C LEU A 181 -4.07 13.37 -20.70
N GLN A 182 -4.13 12.04 -20.71
CA GLN A 182 -4.04 11.26 -21.96
C GLN A 182 -5.30 11.39 -22.83
N ALA A 183 -6.47 11.53 -22.22
CA ALA A 183 -7.74 11.69 -22.93
C ALA A 183 -8.02 13.13 -23.35
N GLY A 184 -7.25 14.11 -22.87
CA GLY A 184 -7.49 15.54 -23.12
C GLY A 184 -8.84 16.00 -22.61
N ILE A 185 -9.22 15.64 -21.37
CA ILE A 185 -10.48 16.01 -20.75
C ILE A 185 -10.28 16.75 -19.42
N GLU A 186 -11.28 17.57 -19.07
CA GLU A 186 -11.34 18.29 -17.81
C GLU A 186 -12.50 17.76 -16.97
N ALA A 187 -12.25 17.48 -15.68
CA ALA A 187 -13.25 17.07 -14.70
C ALA A 187 -12.82 17.51 -13.30
N VAL A 188 -13.78 17.78 -12.42
CA VAL A 188 -13.57 18.27 -11.07
C VAL A 188 -13.28 17.11 -10.12
N HIS A 189 -12.22 17.22 -9.33
CA HIS A 189 -11.86 16.21 -8.36
C HIS A 189 -12.68 16.31 -7.06
N VAL A 190 -13.28 15.20 -6.63
CA VAL A 190 -13.97 15.08 -5.34
C VAL A 190 -13.28 14.00 -4.50
N PRO A 191 -12.47 14.40 -3.50
CA PRO A 191 -11.71 13.46 -2.67
C PRO A 191 -12.56 12.88 -1.52
N PHE A 192 -12.41 11.59 -1.26
CA PHE A 192 -12.98 10.88 -0.11
C PHE A 192 -11.87 10.32 0.81
N LYS A 193 -12.23 9.73 1.95
CA LYS A 193 -11.27 9.11 2.89
C LYS A 193 -10.90 7.67 2.48
N GLY A 194 -11.64 7.10 1.52
CA GLY A 194 -11.41 5.75 1.02
C GLY A 194 -12.31 5.41 -0.16
N THR A 195 -12.18 4.17 -0.63
CA THR A 195 -12.93 3.68 -1.80
C THR A 195 -14.41 3.49 -1.55
N PRO A 196 -14.89 2.96 -0.39
CA PRO A 196 -16.31 2.70 -0.17
C PRO A 196 -17.19 3.95 -0.27
N GLU A 197 -16.74 5.06 0.30
CA GLU A 197 -17.46 6.34 0.28
C GLU A 197 -17.54 6.88 -1.16
N ALA A 198 -16.42 6.80 -1.90
CA ALA A 198 -16.36 7.21 -3.30
C ALA A 198 -17.29 6.37 -4.18
N LEU A 199 -17.32 5.04 -4.00
CA LEU A 199 -18.22 4.15 -4.72
C LEU A 199 -19.70 4.44 -4.42
N SER A 200 -20.04 4.66 -3.15
CA SER A 200 -21.41 5.00 -2.74
C SER A 200 -21.87 6.30 -3.40
N ASP A 201 -20.96 7.25 -3.56
CA ASP A 201 -21.25 8.55 -4.15
C ASP A 201 -21.46 8.45 -5.67
N VAL A 202 -20.68 7.61 -6.38
CA VAL A 202 -20.88 7.30 -7.80
C VAL A 202 -22.18 6.53 -8.02
N ILE A 203 -22.51 5.54 -7.18
CA ILE A 203 -23.79 4.81 -7.25
C ILE A 203 -24.96 5.78 -7.10
N GLY A 204 -24.84 6.75 -6.18
CA GLY A 204 -25.85 7.79 -5.95
C GLY A 204 -25.91 8.86 -7.04
N GLY A 205 -25.05 8.83 -8.04
CA GLY A 205 -25.01 9.77 -9.17
C GLY A 205 -24.50 11.18 -8.83
N ARG A 206 -23.93 11.40 -7.63
CA ARG A 206 -23.34 12.69 -7.22
C ARG A 206 -21.95 12.89 -7.83
N ASN A 207 -21.19 11.81 -8.01
CA ASN A 207 -20.00 11.79 -8.84
C ASN A 207 -20.24 11.02 -10.11
N ASP A 208 -19.63 11.47 -11.22
CA ASP A 208 -19.88 10.94 -12.54
C ASP A 208 -19.11 9.65 -12.80
N TRP A 209 -17.85 9.59 -12.36
CA TRP A 209 -16.97 8.44 -12.58
C TRP A 209 -15.89 8.30 -11.50
N PHE A 210 -15.29 7.10 -11.44
CA PHE A 210 -14.24 6.78 -10.49
C PHE A 210 -13.34 5.65 -11.03
N PHE A 211 -12.03 5.81 -10.92
CA PHE A 211 -11.08 4.70 -11.06
C PHE A 211 -10.95 3.97 -9.73
N ALA A 212 -11.81 2.99 -9.50
CA ALA A 212 -11.87 2.23 -8.25
C ALA A 212 -10.97 0.99 -8.29
N PRO A 213 -10.26 0.62 -7.20
CA PRO A 213 -9.63 -0.68 -7.11
C PRO A 213 -10.64 -1.79 -7.37
N LEU A 214 -10.31 -2.71 -8.31
CA LEU A 214 -11.23 -3.76 -8.74
C LEU A 214 -11.71 -4.62 -7.58
N SER A 215 -10.84 -4.89 -6.60
CA SER A 215 -11.19 -5.65 -5.39
C SER A 215 -12.36 -5.06 -4.60
N SER A 216 -12.54 -3.74 -4.62
CA SER A 216 -13.66 -3.07 -3.95
C SER A 216 -14.89 -2.92 -4.85
N ALA A 217 -14.68 -2.74 -6.16
CA ALA A 217 -15.76 -2.46 -7.10
C ALA A 217 -16.44 -3.74 -7.67
N LEU A 218 -15.70 -4.85 -7.74
CA LEU A 218 -16.16 -6.08 -8.41
C LEU A 218 -17.51 -6.60 -7.92
N PRO A 219 -17.79 -6.67 -6.61
CA PRO A 219 -19.12 -7.09 -6.14
C PRO A 219 -20.24 -6.17 -6.64
N LEU A 220 -20.01 -4.85 -6.61
CA LEU A 220 -21.00 -3.85 -7.03
C LEU A 220 -21.24 -3.85 -8.54
N ILE A 221 -20.21 -4.20 -9.33
CA ILE A 221 -20.32 -4.38 -10.78
C ILE A 221 -21.16 -5.64 -11.06
N LYS A 222 -20.88 -6.76 -10.37
CA LYS A 222 -21.65 -8.01 -10.50
C LYS A 222 -23.11 -7.85 -10.09
N ASP A 223 -23.38 -7.03 -9.07
CA ASP A 223 -24.73 -6.68 -8.61
C ASP A 223 -25.44 -5.67 -9.54
N GLY A 224 -24.80 -5.19 -10.60
CA GLY A 224 -25.37 -4.20 -11.52
C GLY A 224 -25.52 -2.78 -10.92
N LYS A 225 -24.94 -2.52 -9.74
CA LYS A 225 -24.96 -1.19 -9.08
C LYS A 225 -23.97 -0.22 -9.72
N LEU A 226 -22.95 -0.74 -10.40
CA LEU A 226 -21.95 0.02 -11.15
C LEU A 226 -21.79 -0.57 -12.55
N GLN A 227 -21.57 0.31 -13.53
CA GLN A 227 -21.17 -0.05 -14.88
C GLN A 227 -19.65 0.09 -14.98
N ALA A 228 -18.94 -1.00 -15.35
CA ALA A 228 -17.52 -0.97 -15.68
C ALA A 228 -17.33 -0.55 -17.14
N LEU A 229 -16.49 0.45 -17.40
CA LEU A 229 -16.19 0.93 -18.75
C LEU A 229 -14.83 0.45 -19.25
N ALA A 230 -13.80 0.42 -18.40
CA ALA A 230 -12.46 -0.05 -18.73
C ALA A 230 -11.66 -0.41 -17.47
N VAL A 231 -10.63 -1.24 -17.62
CA VAL A 231 -9.61 -1.46 -16.59
C VAL A 231 -8.34 -0.67 -16.91
N SER A 232 -7.60 -0.25 -15.88
CA SER A 232 -6.43 0.62 -16.03
C SER A 232 -5.15 -0.12 -16.42
N THR A 233 -5.11 -1.43 -16.35
CA THR A 233 -3.92 -2.24 -16.64
C THR A 233 -3.68 -2.37 -18.15
N ALA A 234 -2.44 -2.70 -18.54
CA ALA A 234 -2.08 -2.94 -19.94
C ALA A 234 -2.79 -4.16 -20.56
N GLN A 235 -3.26 -5.08 -19.72
CA GLN A 235 -4.03 -6.26 -20.12
C GLN A 235 -5.36 -6.28 -19.38
N ARG A 236 -6.39 -6.93 -19.99
CA ARG A 236 -7.69 -7.12 -19.36
C ARG A 236 -7.58 -7.95 -18.09
N SER A 237 -8.43 -7.66 -17.12
CA SER A 237 -8.53 -8.46 -15.90
C SER A 237 -9.24 -9.78 -16.17
N GLN A 238 -8.72 -10.88 -15.64
CA GLN A 238 -9.39 -12.19 -15.69
C GLN A 238 -10.73 -12.18 -14.94
N ALA A 239 -10.90 -11.30 -13.95
CA ALA A 239 -12.15 -11.16 -13.22
C ALA A 239 -13.25 -10.42 -14.03
N LEU A 240 -12.86 -9.68 -15.10
CA LEU A 240 -13.76 -8.93 -16.01
C LEU A 240 -13.25 -9.03 -17.46
N PRO A 241 -13.19 -10.23 -18.08
CA PRO A 241 -12.54 -10.43 -19.38
C PRO A 241 -13.23 -9.69 -20.53
N GLN A 242 -14.51 -9.35 -20.39
CA GLN A 242 -15.28 -8.59 -21.35
C GLN A 242 -15.03 -7.06 -21.28
N VAL A 243 -14.44 -6.55 -20.17
CA VAL A 243 -14.18 -5.13 -19.99
C VAL A 243 -12.83 -4.79 -20.62
N PRO A 244 -12.77 -3.85 -21.58
CA PRO A 244 -11.53 -3.49 -22.25
C PRO A 244 -10.56 -2.78 -21.30
N THR A 245 -9.30 -2.67 -21.70
CA THR A 245 -8.36 -1.76 -21.06
C THR A 245 -8.62 -0.31 -21.51
N THR A 246 -8.16 0.67 -20.76
CA THR A 246 -8.26 2.08 -21.17
C THR A 246 -7.52 2.34 -22.49
N VAL A 247 -6.44 1.60 -22.76
CA VAL A 247 -5.67 1.68 -24.01
C VAL A 247 -6.47 1.09 -25.18
N GLU A 248 -7.08 -0.12 -25.01
CA GLU A 248 -7.98 -0.72 -25.99
C GLU A 248 -9.19 0.18 -26.28
N ALA A 249 -9.65 0.94 -25.27
CA ALA A 249 -10.74 1.90 -25.39
C ALA A 249 -10.34 3.24 -26.04
N GLY A 250 -9.10 3.34 -26.56
CA GLY A 250 -8.63 4.47 -27.35
C GLY A 250 -7.86 5.55 -26.57
N VAL A 251 -7.54 5.34 -25.29
CA VAL A 251 -6.76 6.30 -24.49
C VAL A 251 -5.34 5.77 -24.30
N SER A 252 -4.49 5.99 -25.32
CA SER A 252 -3.10 5.56 -25.32
C SER A 252 -2.31 6.17 -24.14
N GLY A 253 -1.41 5.39 -23.52
CA GLY A 253 -0.55 5.85 -22.42
C GLY A 253 -1.29 6.06 -21.09
N SER A 254 -2.57 5.69 -20.99
CA SER A 254 -3.37 5.82 -19.77
C SER A 254 -3.28 4.60 -18.84
N ASP A 255 -2.51 3.58 -19.22
CA ASP A 255 -2.29 2.40 -18.39
C ASP A 255 -1.72 2.78 -17.02
N TYR A 256 -2.19 2.10 -15.98
CA TYR A 256 -1.81 2.36 -14.60
C TYR A 256 -1.90 1.08 -13.77
N VAL A 257 -0.86 0.79 -13.00
CA VAL A 257 -0.84 -0.33 -12.07
C VAL A 257 -1.03 0.20 -10.64
N PHE A 258 -2.08 -0.26 -9.99
CA PHE A 258 -2.28 -0.06 -8.57
C PHE A 258 -1.59 -1.21 -7.83
N TRP A 259 -0.57 -0.91 -7.05
CA TRP A 259 0.09 -1.89 -6.19
C TRP A 259 -0.15 -1.59 -4.72
N VAL A 260 -0.06 -2.62 -3.88
CA VAL A 260 -0.10 -2.54 -2.42
C VAL A 260 1.16 -3.17 -1.87
N GLY A 261 1.84 -2.47 -0.99
CA GLY A 261 3.11 -2.91 -0.41
C GLY A 261 3.20 -2.66 1.09
N MET A 262 4.14 -3.37 1.72
CA MET A 262 4.45 -3.31 3.14
C MET A 262 5.72 -2.49 3.34
N LEU A 263 5.70 -1.55 4.29
CA LEU A 263 6.84 -0.70 4.66
C LEU A 263 6.97 -0.66 6.19
N VAL A 264 8.21 -0.42 6.65
CA VAL A 264 8.56 -0.27 8.07
C VAL A 264 9.41 1.00 8.25
N PRO A 265 9.60 1.50 9.48
CA PRO A 265 10.62 2.53 9.73
C PRO A 265 11.99 2.09 9.19
N SER A 266 12.72 3.00 8.56
CA SER A 266 13.98 2.67 7.87
C SER A 266 15.06 2.11 8.80
N ALA A 267 15.04 2.48 10.09
CA ALA A 267 15.96 1.98 11.11
C ALA A 267 15.59 0.58 11.64
N THR A 268 14.54 -0.07 11.11
CA THR A 268 14.14 -1.43 11.52
C THR A 268 15.27 -2.42 11.22
N PRO A 269 15.72 -3.24 12.19
CA PRO A 269 16.81 -4.17 12.01
C PRO A 269 16.61 -5.14 10.84
N ALA A 270 17.66 -5.35 10.04
CA ALA A 270 17.61 -6.22 8.86
C ALA A 270 17.04 -7.64 9.13
N PRO A 271 17.33 -8.31 10.27
CA PRO A 271 16.72 -9.60 10.58
C PRO A 271 15.19 -9.55 10.72
N ILE A 272 14.65 -8.43 11.23
CA ILE A 272 13.20 -8.21 11.37
C ILE A 272 12.58 -7.98 9.98
N VAL A 273 13.20 -7.11 9.15
CA VAL A 273 12.77 -6.88 7.77
C VAL A 273 12.74 -8.20 7.00
N LYS A 274 13.82 -8.99 7.11
CA LYS A 274 13.89 -10.31 6.47
C LYS A 274 12.80 -11.25 6.96
N ARG A 275 12.54 -11.29 8.27
CA ARG A 275 11.48 -12.14 8.84
C ARG A 275 10.10 -11.75 8.29
N LEU A 276 9.77 -10.46 8.25
CA LEU A 276 8.52 -9.95 7.70
C LEU A 276 8.39 -10.26 6.20
N HIS A 277 9.46 -10.03 5.43
CA HIS A 277 9.53 -10.37 4.02
C HIS A 277 9.24 -11.86 3.79
N ASP A 278 9.98 -12.74 4.47
CA ASP A 278 9.83 -14.20 4.31
C ASP A 278 8.41 -14.67 4.62
N GLU A 279 7.75 -14.08 5.63
CA GLU A 279 6.37 -14.42 5.98
C GLU A 279 5.37 -13.98 4.91
N VAL A 280 5.55 -12.80 4.31
CA VAL A 280 4.72 -12.36 3.18
C VAL A 280 4.93 -13.26 1.97
N ILE A 281 6.20 -13.58 1.63
CA ILE A 281 6.52 -14.47 0.48
C ILE A 281 5.88 -15.85 0.66
N LYS A 282 5.99 -16.43 1.88
CA LYS A 282 5.33 -17.72 2.19
C LYS A 282 3.80 -17.62 2.03
N ALA A 283 3.19 -16.56 2.57
CA ALA A 283 1.74 -16.34 2.44
C ALA A 283 1.31 -16.24 0.97
N LEU A 284 2.04 -15.46 0.16
CA LEU A 284 1.75 -15.30 -1.27
C LEU A 284 1.99 -16.57 -2.10
N ALA A 285 2.80 -17.52 -1.61
CA ALA A 285 3.02 -18.82 -2.26
C ALA A 285 1.83 -19.78 -2.07
N LEU A 286 1.02 -19.61 -1.01
CA LEU A 286 -0.11 -20.49 -0.71
C LEU A 286 -1.21 -20.38 -1.76
N ALA A 287 -1.74 -21.51 -2.19
CA ALA A 287 -2.83 -21.58 -3.18
C ALA A 287 -4.06 -20.80 -2.70
N GLU A 288 -4.45 -20.94 -1.43
CA GLU A 288 -5.60 -20.24 -0.84
C GLU A 288 -5.47 -18.70 -0.92
N VAL A 289 -4.27 -18.15 -0.74
CA VAL A 289 -4.00 -16.71 -0.83
C VAL A 289 -4.04 -16.26 -2.29
N LYS A 290 -3.38 -17.01 -3.20
CA LYS A 290 -3.42 -16.74 -4.64
C LYS A 290 -4.85 -16.74 -5.16
N ASP A 291 -5.63 -17.75 -4.81
CA ASP A 291 -7.03 -17.89 -5.23
C ASP A 291 -7.90 -16.74 -4.66
N LYS A 292 -7.65 -16.34 -3.40
CA LYS A 292 -8.35 -15.21 -2.78
C LYS A 292 -8.00 -13.90 -3.49
N LEU A 293 -6.73 -13.65 -3.80
CA LEU A 293 -6.29 -12.47 -4.56
C LEU A 293 -6.87 -12.48 -5.98
N ASN A 294 -6.78 -13.61 -6.70
CA ASN A 294 -7.30 -13.74 -8.07
C ASN A 294 -8.83 -13.47 -8.13
N ARG A 295 -9.59 -13.97 -7.15
CA ARG A 295 -11.04 -13.67 -7.06
C ARG A 295 -11.33 -12.17 -6.87
N LEU A 296 -10.38 -11.42 -6.33
CA LEU A 296 -10.44 -9.96 -6.16
C LEU A 296 -9.86 -9.21 -7.37
N GLY A 297 -9.44 -9.92 -8.40
CA GLY A 297 -8.77 -9.36 -9.57
C GLY A 297 -7.35 -8.87 -9.28
N ALA A 298 -6.75 -9.32 -8.18
CA ALA A 298 -5.40 -8.96 -7.78
C ALA A 298 -4.43 -10.10 -8.06
N GLU A 299 -3.18 -9.76 -8.38
CA GLU A 299 -2.10 -10.73 -8.61
C GLU A 299 -0.98 -10.53 -7.58
N PRO A 300 -0.41 -11.61 -7.00
CA PRO A 300 0.78 -11.50 -6.17
C PRO A 300 1.91 -10.77 -6.89
N MET A 301 2.61 -9.86 -6.19
CA MET A 301 3.70 -9.06 -6.76
C MET A 301 4.96 -9.09 -5.85
N PRO A 302 5.50 -10.28 -5.51
CA PRO A 302 6.62 -10.37 -4.58
C PRO A 302 7.92 -9.79 -5.17
N MET A 303 8.66 -9.02 -4.36
CA MET A 303 10.00 -8.51 -4.68
C MET A 303 10.90 -8.62 -3.44
N SER A 304 12.23 -8.66 -3.65
CA SER A 304 13.15 -8.43 -2.53
C SER A 304 13.00 -7.01 -1.97
N PRO A 305 13.38 -6.75 -0.71
CA PRO A 305 13.33 -5.40 -0.14
C PRO A 305 14.10 -4.38 -1.00
N GLU A 306 15.29 -4.73 -1.50
CA GLU A 306 16.13 -3.85 -2.31
C GLU A 306 15.45 -3.53 -3.66
N ALA A 307 14.90 -4.55 -4.32
CA ALA A 307 14.17 -4.36 -5.58
C ALA A 307 12.92 -3.49 -5.38
N PHE A 308 12.20 -3.68 -4.28
CA PHE A 308 11.02 -2.87 -3.98
C PHE A 308 11.38 -1.42 -3.70
N ASN A 309 12.44 -1.14 -2.94
CA ASN A 309 12.88 0.23 -2.69
C ASN A 309 13.41 0.92 -3.97
N ALA A 310 14.04 0.18 -4.87
CA ALA A 310 14.39 0.68 -6.20
C ALA A 310 13.14 0.99 -7.04
N PHE A 311 12.15 0.09 -7.02
CA PHE A 311 10.87 0.25 -7.70
C PHE A 311 10.11 1.48 -7.19
N ILE A 312 10.03 1.72 -5.87
CA ILE A 312 9.39 2.91 -5.29
C ILE A 312 10.02 4.20 -5.86
N LYS A 313 11.35 4.28 -6.01
CA LYS A 313 12.02 5.46 -6.58
C LYS A 313 11.61 5.71 -8.04
N VAL A 314 11.54 4.64 -8.84
CA VAL A 314 11.08 4.75 -10.24
C VAL A 314 9.63 5.23 -10.30
N GLU A 315 8.76 4.71 -9.44
CA GLU A 315 7.37 5.13 -9.32
C GLU A 315 7.25 6.60 -8.87
N MET A 316 8.12 7.07 -7.95
CA MET A 316 8.15 8.48 -7.53
C MET A 316 8.46 9.40 -8.71
N ASP A 317 9.45 9.06 -9.55
CA ASP A 317 9.82 9.85 -10.72
C ASP A 317 8.69 9.90 -11.76
N ALA A 318 8.02 8.77 -11.97
CA ALA A 318 6.86 8.69 -12.86
C ALA A 318 5.67 9.51 -12.31
N ALA A 319 5.37 9.37 -11.02
CA ALA A 319 4.31 10.11 -10.35
C ALA A 319 4.56 11.62 -10.35
N ALA A 320 5.81 12.06 -10.14
CA ALA A 320 6.20 13.47 -10.18
C ALA A 320 5.92 14.11 -11.55
N LYS A 321 6.20 13.38 -12.65
CA LYS A 321 5.92 13.86 -14.02
C LYS A 321 4.42 14.07 -14.23
N ILE A 322 3.59 13.12 -13.78
CA ILE A 322 2.12 13.21 -13.89
C ILE A 322 1.61 14.35 -13.01
N ALA A 323 2.06 14.44 -11.74
CA ALA A 323 1.64 15.48 -10.82
C ALA A 323 1.96 16.89 -11.38
N LYS A 324 3.16 17.06 -11.93
CA LYS A 324 3.58 18.32 -12.58
C LYS A 324 2.69 18.64 -13.79
N ALA A 325 2.46 17.68 -14.69
CA ALA A 325 1.65 17.87 -15.89
C ALA A 325 0.18 18.18 -15.57
N ALA A 326 -0.37 17.55 -14.50
CA ALA A 326 -1.73 17.79 -14.03
C ALA A 326 -1.87 19.00 -13.10
N GLY A 327 -0.77 19.72 -12.79
CA GLY A 327 -0.79 20.87 -11.88
C GLY A 327 -1.19 20.52 -10.44
N LEU A 328 -0.95 19.29 -10.00
CA LEU A 328 -1.38 18.83 -8.68
C LEU A 328 -0.57 19.47 -7.57
N LYS A 329 -1.26 20.07 -6.61
CA LYS A 329 -0.68 20.62 -5.37
C LYS A 329 -1.62 20.26 -4.22
N GLY A 330 -1.07 19.66 -3.17
CA GLY A 330 -1.78 19.45 -1.90
C GLY A 330 -1.85 20.77 -1.12
N SER A 331 -2.91 20.94 -0.40
CA SER A 331 -3.09 22.05 0.57
C SER A 331 -2.32 21.75 1.85
#